data_1e396202018f1659594cb2575ddedf1d
#
_entry.id   1e396202018f1659594cb2575ddedf1d
#
_cell.length_a   1.000
_cell.length_b   1.000
_cell.length_c   1.000
_cell.angle_alpha   90.00
_cell.angle_beta   90.00
_cell.angle_gamma   90.00
#
_symmetry.space_group_name_H-M   'P 1'
#
loop_
_entity.id
_entity.type
_entity.pdbx_description
1 polymer ?
#
loop_
_entity_poly.entity_id
_entity_poly.type
_entity_poly.pdbx_seq_one_letter_code
_entity_poly.pdbx_strand_id
1 'polypeptide(L)'
;SGNGNSSSNNQGNWYPGDEWKGDVARIIMYMYLRYPNQCEPTNVGIGTQLFSPNGDMPDLFLNWNFSDPVSEFEETRNNSIANVQGNRNPFIDNPYLATLIWNGPAAEDKWASANSTKDYESENFELKINPFNNELIIENLDLTTFLSLELINMKGQIIKFSRNNT
;
A
#
# COMPACT_ATOMS: atom_id res chain seq x y z
N SER A 1 22.60 16.12 10.89
CA SER A 1 22.10 14.81 11.31
C SER A 1 22.57 14.54 12.73
N GLY A 2 21.71 14.71 13.68
CA GLY A 2 21.96 14.24 15.05
C GLY A 2 21.96 12.72 15.06
N ASN A 3 22.77 12.10 15.88
CA ASN A 3 22.95 10.65 16.08
C ASN A 3 21.65 9.90 16.43
N GLY A 4 20.65 9.91 15.54
CA GLY A 4 19.33 9.31 15.74
C GLY A 4 18.38 10.09 16.65
N ASN A 5 18.82 11.10 17.37
CA ASN A 5 18.00 11.86 18.31
C ASN A 5 17.37 13.11 17.68
N SER A 6 16.22 13.53 18.24
CA SER A 6 15.61 14.81 17.90
C SER A 6 16.57 15.97 18.12
N SER A 7 16.64 16.90 17.17
CA SER A 7 17.55 18.06 17.21
C SER A 7 16.97 19.24 16.47
N SER A 8 17.43 20.45 16.84
CA SER A 8 17.16 21.68 16.12
C SER A 8 18.44 22.41 15.80
N ASN A 9 18.44 23.19 14.72
CA ASN A 9 19.59 24.03 14.34
C ASN A 9 19.32 25.52 14.61
N ASN A 10 20.35 26.34 14.46
CA ASN A 10 20.27 27.80 14.68
C ASN A 10 19.38 28.54 13.67
N GLN A 11 18.91 27.86 12.61
CA GLN A 11 18.01 28.39 11.59
C GLN A 11 16.54 28.08 11.89
N GLY A 12 16.25 27.45 13.04
CA GLY A 12 14.90 27.09 13.43
C GLY A 12 14.39 25.78 12.79
N ASN A 13 15.23 25.07 12.00
CA ASN A 13 14.83 23.77 11.48
C ASN A 13 14.89 22.71 12.57
N TRP A 14 13.88 21.86 12.59
CA TRP A 14 13.76 20.76 13.55
C TRP A 14 13.85 19.41 12.84
N TYR A 15 14.55 18.47 13.45
CA TYR A 15 14.63 17.09 13.05
C TYR A 15 14.04 16.20 14.16
N PRO A 16 13.04 15.34 13.87
CA PRO A 16 12.35 14.58 14.90
C PRO A 16 13.17 13.44 15.52
N GLY A 17 14.22 13.01 14.87
CA GLY A 17 15.00 11.83 15.19
C GLY A 17 14.74 10.69 14.21
N ASP A 18 15.67 9.73 14.15
CA ASP A 18 15.60 8.62 13.20
C ASP A 18 14.39 7.71 13.45
N GLU A 19 13.97 7.58 14.69
CA GLU A 19 12.84 6.75 15.14
C GLU A 19 11.47 7.36 14.81
N TRP A 20 11.41 8.69 14.58
CA TRP A 20 10.13 9.42 14.46
C TRP A 20 9.96 10.16 13.14
N LYS A 21 10.97 10.14 12.28
CA LYS A 21 10.93 10.90 11.03
C LYS A 21 9.86 10.40 10.07
N GLY A 22 9.66 9.10 9.99
CA GLY A 22 8.61 8.47 9.19
C GLY A 22 7.21 8.80 9.70
N ASP A 23 7.02 8.75 11.03
CA ASP A 23 5.76 9.12 11.68
C ASP A 23 5.37 10.56 11.33
N VAL A 24 6.34 11.49 11.45
CA VAL A 24 6.12 12.89 11.12
C VAL A 24 5.79 13.07 9.63
N ALA A 25 6.52 12.39 8.74
CA ALA A 25 6.25 12.45 7.31
C ALA A 25 4.83 11.97 6.98
N ARG A 26 4.41 10.81 7.51
CA ARG A 26 3.06 10.26 7.30
C ARG A 26 1.95 11.13 7.87
N ILE A 27 2.21 11.83 8.99
CA ILE A 27 1.27 12.81 9.54
C ILE A 27 1.13 14.01 8.59
N ILE A 28 2.23 14.57 8.08
CA ILE A 28 2.21 15.72 7.17
C ILE A 28 1.51 15.35 5.86
N MET A 29 1.82 14.19 5.27
CA MET A 29 1.15 13.67 4.08
C MET A 29 -0.37 13.54 4.29
N TYR A 30 -0.79 12.99 5.43
CA TYR A 30 -2.20 12.86 5.77
C TYR A 30 -2.88 14.21 5.95
N MET A 31 -2.25 15.15 6.63
CA MET A 31 -2.78 16.51 6.81
C MET A 31 -2.94 17.22 5.47
N TYR A 32 -1.98 17.06 4.56
CA TYR A 32 -2.08 17.61 3.21
C TYR A 32 -3.22 16.97 2.40
N LEU A 33 -3.38 15.66 2.49
CA LEU A 33 -4.50 14.96 1.84
C LEU A 33 -5.87 15.46 2.32
N ARG A 34 -5.99 15.79 3.61
CA ARG A 34 -7.23 16.25 4.23
C ARG A 34 -7.49 17.74 4.03
N TYR A 35 -6.44 18.55 4.05
CA TYR A 35 -6.51 20.01 4.06
C TYR A 35 -5.47 20.63 3.10
N PRO A 36 -5.62 20.40 1.78
CA PRO A 36 -4.57 20.74 0.81
C PRO A 36 -4.21 22.23 0.79
N ASN A 37 -5.16 23.11 1.05
CA ASN A 37 -4.93 24.56 1.03
C ASN A 37 -4.37 25.13 2.35
N GLN A 38 -4.48 24.38 3.46
CA GLN A 38 -4.04 24.84 4.78
C GLN A 38 -2.76 24.16 5.25
N CYS A 39 -2.49 22.95 4.75
CA CYS A 39 -1.41 22.10 5.22
C CYS A 39 -0.44 21.72 4.11
N GLU A 40 -0.03 22.69 3.30
CA GLU A 40 0.95 22.48 2.23
C GLU A 40 2.29 22.01 2.82
N PRO A 41 2.81 20.83 2.42
CA PRO A 41 4.05 20.28 2.96
C PRO A 41 5.28 21.16 2.72
N THR A 42 5.27 21.92 1.62
CA THR A 42 6.34 22.85 1.25
C THR A 42 6.51 24.03 2.22
N ASN A 43 5.50 24.32 3.04
CA ASN A 43 5.57 25.36 4.06
C ASN A 43 6.29 24.89 5.35
N VAL A 44 6.46 23.57 5.53
CA VAL A 44 7.05 22.97 6.75
C VAL A 44 8.26 22.09 6.45
N GLY A 45 8.35 21.54 5.24
CA GLY A 45 9.49 20.75 4.78
C GLY A 45 10.50 21.58 4.04
N ILE A 46 11.78 21.29 4.25
CA ILE A 46 12.89 21.93 3.53
C ILE A 46 13.44 20.99 2.46
N GLY A 47 14.09 21.56 1.46
CA GLY A 47 14.78 20.83 0.39
C GLY A 47 14.06 20.87 -0.94
N THR A 48 14.38 19.92 -1.79
CA THR A 48 13.86 19.81 -3.16
C THR A 48 12.51 19.07 -3.22
N GLN A 49 11.81 19.21 -4.34
CA GLN A 49 10.56 18.51 -4.68
C GLN A 49 10.72 17.78 -6.02
N LEU A 50 11.87 17.13 -6.23
CA LEU A 50 12.21 16.52 -7.53
C LEU A 50 11.42 15.27 -7.84
N PHE A 51 10.97 14.53 -6.81
CA PHE A 51 10.19 13.33 -7.00
C PHE A 51 8.74 13.63 -7.34
N SER A 52 8.15 14.62 -6.66
CA SER A 52 6.74 14.96 -6.84
C SER A 52 6.46 15.53 -8.24
N PRO A 53 5.53 14.95 -9.03
CA PRO A 53 5.21 15.44 -10.37
C PRO A 53 4.69 16.88 -10.37
N ASN A 54 4.05 17.32 -9.30
CA ASN A 54 3.49 18.66 -9.15
C ASN A 54 4.37 19.60 -8.32
N GLY A 55 5.48 19.10 -7.77
CA GLY A 55 6.35 19.88 -6.89
C GLY A 55 5.70 20.24 -5.54
N ASP A 56 4.68 19.51 -5.12
CA ASP A 56 3.86 19.80 -3.94
C ASP A 56 4.30 19.01 -2.68
N MET A 57 5.19 18.04 -2.85
CA MET A 57 5.70 17.21 -1.74
C MET A 57 7.22 17.29 -1.68
N PRO A 58 7.82 17.80 -0.58
CA PRO A 58 9.27 17.76 -0.37
C PRO A 58 9.84 16.35 -0.39
N ASP A 59 10.94 16.15 -1.10
CA ASP A 59 11.69 14.89 -1.16
C ASP A 59 12.09 14.39 0.22
N LEU A 60 12.24 15.31 1.17
CA LEU A 60 12.53 15.04 2.57
C LEU A 60 11.52 14.06 3.18
N PHE A 61 10.22 14.33 3.01
CA PHE A 61 9.17 13.51 3.61
C PHE A 61 9.05 12.15 2.94
N LEU A 62 9.25 12.08 1.61
CA LEU A 62 9.28 10.82 0.87
C LEU A 62 10.44 9.93 1.30
N ASN A 63 11.62 10.54 1.50
CA ASN A 63 12.79 9.83 2.02
C ASN A 63 12.59 9.37 3.48
N TRP A 64 11.94 10.16 4.32
CA TRP A 64 11.64 9.78 5.70
C TRP A 64 10.65 8.63 5.76
N ASN A 65 9.57 8.69 4.98
CA ASN A 65 8.60 7.60 4.87
C ASN A 65 9.23 6.27 4.43
N PHE A 66 10.18 6.34 3.48
CA PHE A 66 10.93 5.15 3.01
C PHE A 66 11.89 4.61 4.07
N SER A 67 12.66 5.49 4.73
CA SER A 67 13.79 5.09 5.60
C SER A 67 13.39 4.78 7.04
N ASP A 68 12.15 5.05 7.42
CA ASP A 68 11.59 4.81 8.75
C ASP A 68 10.21 4.13 8.60
N PRO A 69 10.18 2.78 8.53
CA PRO A 69 8.97 2.00 8.38
C PRO A 69 7.99 2.21 9.53
N VAL A 70 6.71 1.88 9.27
CA VAL A 70 5.64 2.01 10.27
C VAL A 70 5.92 1.10 11.47
N SER A 71 5.92 1.69 12.65
CA SER A 71 6.09 0.98 13.92
C SER A 71 4.75 0.45 14.46
N GLU A 72 4.81 -0.54 15.35
CA GLU A 72 3.64 -1.06 16.07
C GLU A 72 2.95 0.04 16.92
N PHE A 73 3.74 0.96 17.46
CA PHE A 73 3.22 2.12 18.18
C PHE A 73 2.36 3.01 17.27
N GLU A 74 2.84 3.28 16.06
CA GLU A 74 2.13 4.09 15.08
C GLU A 74 0.83 3.43 14.61
N GLU A 75 0.83 2.11 14.38
CA GLU A 75 -0.38 1.34 14.06
C GLU A 75 -1.41 1.39 15.19
N THR A 76 -0.97 1.17 16.42
CA THR A 76 -1.84 1.23 17.61
C THR A 76 -2.44 2.63 17.77
N ARG A 77 -1.65 3.66 17.57
CA ARG A 77 -2.11 5.06 17.60
C ARG A 77 -3.13 5.32 16.49
N ASN A 78 -2.88 4.85 15.25
CA ASN A 78 -3.80 4.98 14.12
C ASN A 78 -5.15 4.33 14.42
N ASN A 79 -5.14 3.11 14.99
CA ASN A 79 -6.35 2.41 15.43
C ASN A 79 -7.13 3.22 16.49
N SER A 80 -6.44 3.73 17.49
CA SER A 80 -7.05 4.48 18.59
C SER A 80 -7.67 5.79 18.09
N ILE A 81 -6.97 6.52 17.24
CA ILE A 81 -7.44 7.76 16.63
C ILE A 81 -8.64 7.50 15.72
N ALA A 82 -8.62 6.45 14.91
CA ALA A 82 -9.70 6.10 14.01
C ALA A 82 -11.02 5.83 14.76
N ASN A 83 -10.94 5.19 15.93
CA ASN A 83 -12.13 4.94 16.78
C ASN A 83 -12.79 6.22 17.28
N VAL A 84 -12.04 7.31 17.43
CA VAL A 84 -12.55 8.59 17.93
C VAL A 84 -13.00 9.50 16.80
N GLN A 85 -12.21 9.60 15.73
CA GLN A 85 -12.46 10.56 14.64
C GLN A 85 -13.11 9.95 13.39
N GLY A 86 -13.28 8.61 13.33
CA GLY A 86 -13.98 7.91 12.26
C GLY A 86 -13.20 7.76 10.96
N ASN A 87 -11.91 8.10 10.94
CA ASN A 87 -11.03 7.90 9.78
C ASN A 87 -9.60 7.56 10.20
N ARG A 88 -8.86 6.95 9.30
CA ARG A 88 -7.49 6.47 9.50
C ARG A 88 -6.52 7.29 8.65
N ASN A 89 -5.26 7.28 9.04
CA ASN A 89 -4.19 7.74 8.18
C ASN A 89 -3.80 6.61 7.20
N PRO A 90 -4.10 6.74 5.90
CA PRO A 90 -3.84 5.68 4.93
C PRO A 90 -2.35 5.42 4.71
N PHE A 91 -1.48 6.40 4.96
CA PHE A 91 -0.03 6.24 4.82
C PHE A 91 0.60 5.43 5.96
N ILE A 92 -0.12 5.23 7.08
CA ILE A 92 0.23 4.26 8.11
C ILE A 92 -0.28 2.86 7.73
N ASP A 93 -1.47 2.78 7.14
CA ASP A 93 -2.03 1.51 6.67
C ASP A 93 -1.23 0.92 5.50
N ASN A 94 -0.75 1.79 4.59
CA ASN A 94 0.18 1.41 3.53
C ASN A 94 1.09 2.58 3.10
N PRO A 95 2.34 2.63 3.58
CA PRO A 95 3.31 3.68 3.21
C PRO A 95 3.56 3.82 1.71
N TYR A 96 3.41 2.75 0.94
CA TYR A 96 3.61 2.75 -0.51
C TYR A 96 2.65 3.68 -1.26
N LEU A 97 1.52 4.03 -0.68
CA LEU A 97 0.61 5.01 -1.26
C LEU A 97 1.27 6.36 -1.53
N ALA A 98 2.21 6.78 -0.67
CA ALA A 98 2.98 8.00 -0.89
C ALA A 98 3.84 7.90 -2.16
N THR A 99 4.47 6.74 -2.39
CA THR A 99 5.25 6.48 -3.61
C THR A 99 4.35 6.51 -4.86
N LEU A 100 3.15 5.97 -4.79
CA LEU A 100 2.20 5.98 -5.92
C LEU A 100 1.70 7.40 -6.26
N ILE A 101 1.53 8.26 -5.25
CA ILE A 101 0.99 9.62 -5.44
C ILE A 101 2.09 10.59 -5.87
N TRP A 102 3.24 10.58 -5.20
CA TRP A 102 4.30 11.58 -5.36
C TRP A 102 5.62 11.03 -5.91
N ASN A 103 5.67 9.73 -6.28
CA ASN A 103 6.91 9.04 -6.64
C ASN A 103 7.92 8.99 -5.48
N GLY A 104 9.22 8.96 -5.80
CA GLY A 104 10.28 8.87 -4.80
C GLY A 104 10.69 7.43 -4.50
N PRO A 105 11.42 7.20 -3.40
CA PRO A 105 11.83 5.87 -3.00
C PRO A 105 10.62 4.97 -2.72
N ALA A 106 10.72 3.70 -3.13
CA ALA A 106 9.65 2.73 -2.89
C ALA A 106 9.56 2.41 -1.39
N ALA A 107 8.59 3.01 -0.71
CA ALA A 107 8.27 2.69 0.68
C ALA A 107 7.67 1.30 0.81
N GLU A 108 7.54 0.79 2.04
CA GLU A 108 6.96 -0.52 2.31
C GLU A 108 5.54 -0.63 1.76
N ASP A 109 5.28 -1.65 0.93
CA ASP A 109 3.92 -1.99 0.46
C ASP A 109 3.33 -3.10 1.34
N LYS A 110 2.58 -2.70 2.35
CA LYS A 110 1.90 -3.63 3.27
C LYS A 110 0.79 -4.43 2.60
N TRP A 111 0.33 -4.01 1.43
CA TRP A 111 -0.72 -4.69 0.69
C TRP A 111 -0.20 -5.61 -0.41
N ALA A 112 1.08 -5.55 -0.75
CA ALA A 112 1.69 -6.40 -1.76
C ALA A 112 1.51 -7.89 -1.43
N SER A 113 1.70 -8.27 -0.17
CA SER A 113 1.52 -9.66 0.27
C SER A 113 0.04 -10.07 0.39
N ALA A 114 -0.87 -9.11 0.57
CA ALA A 114 -2.32 -9.38 0.58
C ALA A 114 -2.87 -9.56 -0.85
N ASN A 115 -2.21 -8.93 -1.84
CA ASN A 115 -2.54 -9.04 -3.25
C ASN A 115 -1.68 -10.09 -3.98
N SER A 116 -0.67 -10.65 -3.34
CA SER A 116 -0.10 -11.88 -3.84
C SER A 116 -1.18 -12.96 -3.66
N THR A 117 -1.96 -13.20 -4.71
CA THR A 117 -2.39 -14.58 -4.96
C THR A 117 -1.15 -15.40 -4.67
N LYS A 118 -1.20 -16.32 -3.68
CA LYS A 118 -0.19 -17.37 -3.61
C LYS A 118 -0.01 -17.79 -5.06
N ASP A 119 1.21 -17.62 -5.59
CA ASP A 119 1.58 -18.38 -6.75
C ASP A 119 1.40 -19.84 -6.29
N TYR A 120 0.21 -20.35 -6.48
CA TYR A 120 0.07 -21.75 -6.71
C TYR A 120 0.96 -21.96 -7.91
N GLU A 121 2.08 -22.66 -7.72
CA GLU A 121 2.81 -23.22 -8.83
C GLU A 121 1.72 -23.66 -9.77
N SER A 122 1.59 -22.96 -10.89
CA SER A 122 0.52 -23.18 -11.82
C SER A 122 0.74 -24.62 -12.29
N GLU A 123 0.04 -25.55 -11.67
CA GLU A 123 -0.15 -26.82 -12.35
C GLU A 123 -0.57 -26.40 -13.74
N ASN A 124 0.21 -26.80 -14.73
CA ASN A 124 0.16 -26.35 -16.10
C ASN A 124 -1.20 -26.71 -16.73
N PHE A 125 -2.27 -26.07 -16.29
CA PHE A 125 -3.56 -26.19 -16.96
C PHE A 125 -3.74 -25.02 -17.92
N GLU A 126 -4.27 -25.32 -19.08
CA GLU A 126 -4.57 -24.34 -20.11
C GLU A 126 -6.08 -24.14 -20.21
N LEU A 127 -6.53 -22.88 -20.10
CA LEU A 127 -7.94 -22.51 -20.26
C LEU A 127 -8.18 -22.06 -21.70
N LYS A 128 -9.05 -22.79 -22.41
CA LYS A 128 -9.49 -22.44 -23.77
C LYS A 128 -10.98 -22.16 -23.79
N ILE A 129 -11.37 -21.05 -24.36
CA ILE A 129 -12.79 -20.69 -24.56
C ILE A 129 -13.14 -20.95 -26.03
N ASN A 130 -14.12 -21.80 -26.28
CA ASN A 130 -14.72 -21.95 -27.60
C ASN A 130 -16.01 -21.15 -27.70
N PRO A 131 -16.00 -19.95 -28.34
CA PRO A 131 -17.17 -19.08 -28.39
C PRO A 131 -18.29 -19.63 -29.32
N PHE A 132 -17.97 -20.58 -30.21
CA PHE A 132 -18.96 -21.16 -31.13
C PHE A 132 -19.88 -22.18 -30.45
N ASN A 133 -19.35 -22.89 -29.44
CA ASN A 133 -20.09 -23.92 -28.70
C ASN A 133 -20.45 -23.49 -27.26
N ASN A 134 -20.04 -22.29 -26.85
CA ASN A 134 -20.13 -21.85 -25.45
C ASN A 134 -19.45 -22.82 -24.46
N GLU A 135 -18.32 -23.40 -24.85
CA GLU A 135 -17.58 -24.36 -24.08
C GLU A 135 -16.33 -23.72 -23.46
N LEU A 136 -16.10 -24.02 -22.19
CA LEU A 136 -14.83 -23.79 -21.50
C LEU A 136 -14.09 -25.12 -21.42
N ILE A 137 -12.93 -25.19 -22.07
CA ILE A 137 -12.06 -26.36 -22.08
C ILE A 137 -10.89 -26.11 -21.15
N ILE A 138 -10.66 -27.04 -20.23
CA ILE A 138 -9.51 -27.04 -19.32
C ILE A 138 -8.62 -28.21 -19.70
N GLU A 139 -7.43 -27.93 -20.24
CA GLU A 139 -6.46 -28.94 -20.64
C GLU A 139 -5.36 -29.05 -19.56
N ASN A 140 -4.76 -30.25 -19.47
CA ASN A 140 -3.66 -30.58 -18.54
C ASN A 140 -4.02 -30.46 -17.04
N LEU A 141 -5.30 -30.54 -16.69
CA LEU A 141 -5.72 -30.55 -15.29
C LEU A 141 -5.41 -31.92 -14.66
N ASP A 142 -4.63 -31.95 -13.59
CA ASP A 142 -4.43 -33.19 -12.83
C ASP A 142 -5.68 -33.49 -11.97
N LEU A 143 -6.50 -34.38 -12.50
CA LEU A 143 -7.75 -34.80 -11.85
C LEU A 143 -7.54 -35.57 -10.54
N THR A 144 -6.31 -35.98 -10.23
CA THR A 144 -6.03 -36.75 -8.97
C THR A 144 -5.93 -35.79 -7.78
N THR A 145 -5.60 -34.52 -8.01
CA THR A 145 -5.48 -33.48 -6.98
C THR A 145 -6.71 -32.58 -6.90
N PHE A 146 -7.66 -32.70 -7.83
CA PHE A 146 -8.78 -31.78 -7.98
C PHE A 146 -10.02 -32.23 -7.21
N LEU A 147 -10.50 -31.38 -6.29
CA LEU A 147 -11.68 -31.68 -5.47
C LEU A 147 -12.99 -31.10 -6.04
N SER A 148 -12.94 -29.90 -6.61
CA SER A 148 -14.10 -29.25 -7.21
C SER A 148 -13.70 -28.08 -8.11
N LEU A 149 -14.54 -27.76 -9.10
CA LEU A 149 -14.44 -26.60 -9.97
C LEU A 149 -15.73 -25.76 -9.85
N GLU A 150 -15.57 -24.49 -9.57
CA GLU A 150 -16.68 -23.54 -9.50
C GLU A 150 -16.48 -22.42 -10.52
N LEU A 151 -17.50 -22.16 -11.33
CA LEU A 151 -17.53 -20.97 -12.19
C LEU A 151 -18.37 -19.89 -11.51
N ILE A 152 -17.75 -18.76 -11.20
CA ILE A 152 -18.36 -17.66 -10.46
C ILE A 152 -18.48 -16.43 -11.37
N ASN A 153 -19.63 -15.79 -11.41
CA ASN A 153 -19.80 -14.54 -12.17
C ASN A 153 -19.23 -13.33 -11.40
N MET A 154 -19.18 -12.18 -12.08
CA MET A 154 -18.67 -10.93 -11.49
C MET A 154 -19.48 -10.41 -10.27
N LYS A 155 -20.65 -10.99 -9.99
CA LYS A 155 -21.48 -10.69 -8.81
C LYS A 155 -21.22 -11.67 -7.66
N GLY A 156 -20.26 -12.60 -7.81
CA GLY A 156 -19.96 -13.62 -6.79
C GLY A 156 -20.94 -14.81 -6.78
N GLN A 157 -21.79 -14.95 -7.79
CA GLN A 157 -22.77 -16.05 -7.86
C GLN A 157 -22.16 -17.24 -8.60
N ILE A 158 -22.31 -18.45 -8.05
CA ILE A 158 -21.88 -19.68 -8.71
C ILE A 158 -22.82 -19.93 -9.89
N ILE A 159 -22.24 -20.02 -11.11
CA ILE A 159 -22.98 -20.28 -12.35
C ILE A 159 -23.01 -21.79 -12.65
N LYS A 160 -21.88 -22.45 -12.42
CA LYS A 160 -21.73 -23.87 -12.69
C LYS A 160 -20.76 -24.51 -11.68
N PHE A 161 -21.14 -25.68 -11.21
CA PHE A 161 -20.34 -26.50 -10.30
C PHE A 161 -20.17 -27.89 -10.93
N SER A 162 -18.94 -28.39 -10.94
CA SER A 162 -18.65 -29.79 -11.26
C SER A 162 -17.79 -30.41 -10.17
N ARG A 163 -18.20 -31.55 -9.68
CA ARG A 163 -17.47 -32.33 -8.68
C ARG A 163 -17.15 -33.69 -9.28
N ASN A 164 -15.89 -34.08 -9.31
CA ASN A 164 -15.53 -35.45 -9.60
C ASN A 164 -15.83 -36.30 -8.33
N ASN A 165 -16.78 -37.19 -8.44
CA ASN A 165 -16.94 -38.27 -7.47
C ASN A 165 -16.03 -39.42 -7.94
N THR A 166 -14.91 -39.63 -7.28
CA THR A 166 -14.14 -40.88 -7.33
C THR A 166 -14.84 -41.92 -6.53
#